data_81a9f112a4b66aa19cfc2828b34e275f
#
_entry.id   81a9f112a4b66aa19cfc2828b34e275f
#
_cell.length_a   1.000
_cell.length_b   1.000
_cell.length_c   1.000
_cell.angle_alpha   90.00
_cell.angle_beta   90.00
_cell.angle_gamma   90.00
#
_symmetry.space_group_name_H-M   'P 1'
#
loop_
_entity.id
_entity.type
_entity.pdbx_description
1 polymer ?
#
loop_
_entity_poly.entity_id
_entity_poly.type
_entity_poly.pdbx_seq_one_letter_code
_entity_poly.pdbx_strand_id
1 'polypeptide(L)'
;MNYGWDYKDVLSKVFKGNPASDLLEADKAEYDSLPDGKVKLRFTTNHDHATEVEPCIQFTNDHGAMAAYVASIFPHGGALIYGSQEVGYPEPINFFKYVPVDWSAKPDVYQEYKKLIGLYNEHPALRKGTMTPYPDNDVLVFEKQDGDEHFLILVNVRNENKTVQIPQSWVGHEVEDEATGKELRLNEAIEMEPFEYLILE
;
A
#
# COMPACT_ATOMS: atom_id res chain seq x y z
N MET A 1 -9.32 17.70 3.41
CA MET A 1 -9.15 16.23 3.19
C MET A 1 -10.53 15.60 3.13
N ASN A 2 -10.76 14.67 2.22
CA ASN A 2 -11.95 13.82 2.15
C ASN A 2 -11.54 12.39 1.81
N TYR A 3 -12.43 11.42 2.02
CA TYR A 3 -12.15 10.01 1.73
C TYR A 3 -11.92 9.77 0.23
N GLY A 4 -10.92 8.92 -0.11
CA GLY A 4 -10.66 8.42 -1.46
C GLY A 4 -11.48 7.17 -1.75
N TRP A 5 -12.79 7.30 -1.90
CA TRP A 5 -13.71 6.18 -2.10
C TRP A 5 -13.49 5.48 -3.44
N ASP A 6 -13.31 6.25 -4.51
CA ASP A 6 -13.10 5.70 -5.85
C ASP A 6 -11.82 4.86 -5.89
N TYR A 7 -10.73 5.37 -5.28
CA TYR A 7 -9.49 4.62 -5.15
C TYR A 7 -9.67 3.32 -4.35
N LYS A 8 -10.38 3.37 -3.21
CA LYS A 8 -10.65 2.20 -2.38
C LYS A 8 -11.45 1.12 -3.13
N ASP A 9 -12.41 1.53 -3.96
CA ASP A 9 -13.19 0.61 -4.79
C ASP A 9 -12.32 -0.06 -5.85
N VAL A 10 -11.42 0.69 -6.50
CA VAL A 10 -10.44 0.14 -7.45
C VAL A 10 -9.47 -0.79 -6.74
N LEU A 11 -8.95 -0.42 -5.56
CA LEU A 11 -8.07 -1.27 -4.74
C LEU A 11 -8.70 -2.64 -4.50
N SER A 12 -9.98 -2.66 -4.13
CA SER A 12 -10.71 -3.91 -3.88
C SER A 12 -10.85 -4.77 -5.14
N LYS A 13 -11.00 -4.15 -6.32
CA LYS A 13 -11.10 -4.86 -7.62
C LYS A 13 -9.75 -5.39 -8.08
N VAL A 14 -8.66 -4.63 -7.87
CA VAL A 14 -7.31 -5.01 -8.24
C VAL A 14 -6.88 -6.27 -7.46
N PHE A 15 -7.12 -6.32 -6.17
CA PHE A 15 -6.85 -7.53 -5.36
C PHE A 15 -7.78 -8.71 -5.67
N LYS A 16 -8.81 -8.51 -6.50
CA LYS A 16 -9.70 -9.55 -7.05
C LYS A 16 -9.39 -9.92 -8.51
N GLY A 17 -8.30 -9.38 -9.07
CA GLY A 17 -7.78 -9.77 -10.39
C GLY A 17 -7.81 -8.70 -11.47
N ASN A 18 -8.28 -7.48 -11.21
CA ASN A 18 -8.10 -6.38 -12.15
C ASN A 18 -6.60 -6.01 -12.27
N PRO A 19 -6.18 -5.36 -13.37
CA PRO A 19 -4.79 -4.89 -13.53
C PRO A 19 -4.33 -4.01 -12.38
N ALA A 20 -3.08 -4.19 -11.91
CA ALA A 20 -2.49 -3.36 -10.87
C ALA A 20 -2.38 -1.88 -11.30
N SER A 21 -2.16 -1.65 -12.60
CA SER A 21 -2.13 -0.30 -13.21
C SER A 21 -3.42 0.49 -13.03
N ASP A 22 -4.58 -0.15 -12.82
CA ASP A 22 -5.84 0.55 -12.55
C ASP A 22 -5.74 1.46 -11.31
N LEU A 23 -4.86 1.11 -10.34
CA LEU A 23 -4.60 1.95 -9.16
C LEU A 23 -3.90 3.26 -9.52
N LEU A 24 -2.95 3.21 -10.46
CA LEU A 24 -2.22 4.40 -10.93
C LEU A 24 -3.16 5.35 -11.69
N GLU A 25 -4.06 4.77 -12.49
CA GLU A 25 -5.08 5.53 -13.21
C GLU A 25 -6.11 6.16 -12.25
N ALA A 26 -6.55 5.42 -11.24
CA ALA A 26 -7.47 5.92 -10.22
C ALA A 26 -6.85 7.05 -9.38
N ASP A 27 -5.58 6.89 -8.99
CA ASP A 27 -4.84 7.93 -8.28
C ASP A 27 -4.75 9.20 -9.11
N LYS A 28 -4.32 9.07 -10.38
CA LYS A 28 -4.24 10.20 -11.32
C LYS A 28 -5.59 10.90 -11.49
N ALA A 29 -6.66 10.15 -11.71
CA ALA A 29 -8.00 10.72 -11.92
C ALA A 29 -8.51 11.50 -10.70
N GLU A 30 -8.23 11.03 -9.48
CA GLU A 30 -8.59 11.74 -8.26
C GLU A 30 -7.76 13.02 -8.09
N TYR A 31 -6.45 12.99 -8.38
CA TYR A 31 -5.55 14.12 -8.15
C TYR A 31 -5.56 15.16 -9.28
N ASP A 32 -5.84 14.78 -10.54
CA ASP A 32 -6.02 15.73 -11.66
C ASP A 32 -7.17 16.74 -11.39
N SER A 33 -8.16 16.35 -10.62
CA SER A 33 -9.33 17.18 -10.28
C SER A 33 -9.24 17.87 -8.91
N LEU A 34 -8.20 17.56 -8.12
CA LEU A 34 -8.08 18.05 -6.76
C LEU A 34 -7.35 19.42 -6.73
N PRO A 35 -7.90 20.45 -6.05
CA PRO A 35 -7.21 21.71 -5.90
C PRO A 35 -5.86 21.57 -5.19
N ASP A 36 -4.88 22.39 -5.56
CA ASP A 36 -3.53 22.41 -4.99
C ASP A 36 -3.54 22.39 -3.46
N GLY A 37 -2.65 21.58 -2.88
CA GLY A 37 -2.50 21.43 -1.44
C GLY A 37 -3.64 20.66 -0.75
N LYS A 38 -4.59 20.11 -1.50
CA LYS A 38 -5.60 19.19 -0.97
C LYS A 38 -5.12 17.75 -1.12
N VAL A 39 -5.61 16.89 -0.20
CA VAL A 39 -5.27 15.46 -0.21
C VAL A 39 -6.51 14.61 0.02
N LYS A 40 -6.51 13.41 -0.55
CA LYS A 40 -7.46 12.34 -0.25
C LYS A 40 -7.01 11.57 0.97
N LEU A 41 -7.95 11.05 1.75
CA LEU A 41 -7.67 10.11 2.83
C LEU A 41 -7.68 8.69 2.27
N ARG A 42 -6.54 8.02 2.33
CA ARG A 42 -6.33 6.65 1.85
C ARG A 42 -6.54 5.65 2.97
N PHE A 43 -7.20 4.54 2.67
CA PHE A 43 -7.57 3.53 3.65
C PHE A 43 -7.84 2.16 3.01
N THR A 44 -7.62 1.12 3.75
CA THR A 44 -8.06 -0.24 3.42
C THR A 44 -9.41 -0.55 4.08
N THR A 45 -9.67 0.04 5.25
CA THR A 45 -10.96 0.03 5.94
C THR A 45 -11.21 1.37 6.63
N ASN A 46 -12.45 1.61 7.02
CA ASN A 46 -12.90 2.75 7.83
C ASN A 46 -14.15 2.35 8.65
N HIS A 47 -14.76 3.30 9.35
CA HIS A 47 -15.92 3.04 10.20
C HIS A 47 -17.14 2.45 9.45
N ASP A 48 -17.29 2.69 8.15
CA ASP A 48 -18.37 2.10 7.35
C ASP A 48 -18.03 0.66 6.95
N HIS A 49 -16.82 0.43 6.41
CA HIS A 49 -16.37 -0.88 5.96
C HIS A 49 -16.12 -1.89 7.08
N ALA A 50 -15.64 -1.44 8.23
CA ALA A 50 -15.36 -2.30 9.38
C ALA A 50 -16.61 -3.02 9.92
N THR A 51 -17.82 -2.55 9.56
CA THR A 51 -19.08 -3.25 9.89
C THR A 51 -19.38 -4.42 8.97
N GLU A 52 -18.69 -4.54 7.85
CA GLU A 52 -18.91 -5.53 6.80
C GLU A 52 -17.80 -6.57 6.76
N VAL A 53 -16.57 -6.11 6.63
CA VAL A 53 -15.39 -6.98 6.46
C VAL A 53 -14.11 -6.27 6.90
N GLU A 54 -13.24 -6.98 7.60
CA GLU A 54 -11.92 -6.50 7.99
C GLU A 54 -10.87 -6.75 6.89
N PRO A 55 -9.76 -5.95 6.83
CA PRO A 55 -8.76 -6.03 5.77
C PRO A 55 -8.14 -7.41 5.59
N CYS A 56 -7.78 -8.12 6.68
CA CYS A 56 -7.18 -9.45 6.61
C CYS A 56 -8.10 -10.50 5.96
N ILE A 57 -9.42 -10.26 5.97
CA ILE A 57 -10.40 -11.10 5.29
C ILE A 57 -10.62 -10.60 3.85
N GLN A 58 -10.80 -9.27 3.68
CA GLN A 58 -11.04 -8.66 2.38
C GLN A 58 -9.90 -8.91 1.40
N PHE A 59 -8.65 -8.87 1.87
CA PHE A 59 -7.44 -9.03 1.07
C PHE A 59 -6.77 -10.39 1.26
N THR A 60 -7.56 -11.42 1.58
CA THR A 60 -7.18 -12.84 1.64
C THR A 60 -6.50 -13.26 2.96
N ASN A 61 -5.57 -12.46 3.48
CA ASN A 61 -4.81 -12.73 4.71
C ASN A 61 -4.10 -11.46 5.20
N ASP A 62 -3.29 -11.57 6.24
CA ASP A 62 -2.55 -10.43 6.79
C ASP A 62 -1.54 -9.85 5.79
N HIS A 63 -0.83 -10.69 5.00
CA HIS A 63 0.11 -10.23 3.97
C HIS A 63 -0.62 -9.44 2.87
N GLY A 64 -1.77 -9.93 2.40
CA GLY A 64 -2.61 -9.22 1.45
C GLY A 64 -3.13 -7.90 2.02
N ALA A 65 -3.47 -7.84 3.31
CA ALA A 65 -3.87 -6.60 3.98
C ALA A 65 -2.72 -5.58 4.03
N MET A 66 -1.48 -6.03 4.30
CA MET A 66 -0.29 -5.17 4.27
C MET A 66 0.02 -4.67 2.87
N ALA A 67 0.04 -5.56 1.87
CA ALA A 67 0.21 -5.17 0.47
C ALA A 67 -0.84 -4.14 0.03
N ALA A 68 -2.11 -4.36 0.38
CA ALA A 68 -3.18 -3.41 0.09
C ALA A 68 -2.99 -2.07 0.82
N TYR A 69 -2.45 -2.09 2.04
CA TYR A 69 -2.16 -0.88 2.78
C TYR A 69 -1.03 -0.09 2.14
N VAL A 70 0.09 -0.73 1.77
CA VAL A 70 1.20 -0.12 1.01
C VAL A 70 0.70 0.48 -0.30
N ALA A 71 -0.03 -0.32 -1.10
CA ALA A 71 -0.64 0.15 -2.35
C ALA A 71 -1.61 1.32 -2.14
N SER A 72 -2.18 1.46 -0.95
CA SER A 72 -3.12 2.54 -0.61
C SER A 72 -2.42 3.85 -0.25
N ILE A 73 -1.39 3.82 0.61
CA ILE A 73 -0.88 5.04 1.25
C ILE A 73 0.29 5.70 0.50
N PHE A 74 1.10 4.94 -0.25
CA PHE A 74 2.31 5.47 -0.86
C PHE A 74 2.13 6.14 -2.23
N PRO A 75 1.11 5.87 -3.07
CA PRO A 75 0.89 6.68 -4.27
C PRO A 75 0.71 8.16 -3.93
N HIS A 76 -0.42 8.55 -3.38
CA HIS A 76 -0.67 9.89 -2.83
C HIS A 76 -1.76 9.84 -1.76
N GLY A 77 -1.71 10.77 -0.81
CA GLY A 77 -2.79 10.99 0.16
C GLY A 77 -2.37 10.94 1.62
N GLY A 78 -3.34 11.10 2.49
CA GLY A 78 -3.18 10.92 3.93
C GLY A 78 -3.47 9.47 4.32
N ALA A 79 -2.60 8.85 5.11
CA ALA A 79 -2.79 7.47 5.58
C ALA A 79 -3.81 7.39 6.73
N LEU A 80 -4.74 6.45 6.64
CA LEU A 80 -5.66 6.10 7.71
C LEU A 80 -5.42 4.67 8.18
N ILE A 81 -5.30 4.49 9.48
CA ILE A 81 -5.49 3.20 10.15
C ILE A 81 -6.80 3.31 10.94
N TYR A 82 -7.74 2.43 10.66
CA TYR A 82 -8.98 2.34 11.44
C TYR A 82 -8.91 1.18 12.42
N GLY A 83 -9.33 1.47 13.65
CA GLY A 83 -9.14 0.62 14.83
C GLY A 83 -9.37 -0.86 14.61
N SER A 84 -8.50 -1.67 15.17
CA SER A 84 -8.33 -3.12 15.09
C SER A 84 -7.68 -3.71 13.83
N GLN A 85 -7.58 -2.98 12.71
CA GLN A 85 -6.84 -3.50 11.55
C GLN A 85 -5.35 -3.71 11.86
N GLU A 86 -4.76 -2.86 12.71
CA GLU A 86 -3.35 -2.96 13.11
C GLU A 86 -3.00 -4.18 13.95
N VAL A 87 -3.99 -4.88 14.46
CA VAL A 87 -3.82 -6.16 15.15
C VAL A 87 -4.41 -7.33 14.36
N GLY A 88 -4.76 -7.10 13.07
CA GLY A 88 -5.29 -8.11 12.17
C GLY A 88 -6.57 -8.76 12.69
N TYR A 89 -7.44 -7.96 13.34
CA TYR A 89 -8.72 -8.46 13.88
C TYR A 89 -9.61 -8.95 12.71
N PRO A 90 -10.15 -10.18 12.75
CA PRO A 90 -10.83 -10.77 11.61
C PRO A 90 -12.35 -10.56 11.59
N GLU A 91 -12.96 -10.07 12.67
CA GLU A 91 -14.41 -10.00 12.82
C GLU A 91 -14.92 -8.59 12.52
N PRO A 92 -16.08 -8.43 11.86
CA PRO A 92 -16.69 -7.13 11.67
C PRO A 92 -16.99 -6.40 12.98
N ILE A 93 -16.71 -5.11 13.03
CA ILE A 93 -16.96 -4.25 14.18
C ILE A 93 -18.42 -3.77 14.18
N ASN A 94 -19.21 -4.21 15.15
CA ASN A 94 -20.60 -3.79 15.28
C ASN A 94 -20.70 -2.50 16.10
N PHE A 95 -21.27 -1.43 15.52
CA PHE A 95 -21.41 -0.12 16.19
C PHE A 95 -22.36 -0.12 17.38
N PHE A 96 -23.30 -1.05 17.40
CA PHE A 96 -24.36 -1.07 18.42
C PHE A 96 -24.13 -2.10 19.53
N LYS A 97 -23.03 -2.84 19.47
CA LYS A 97 -22.67 -3.85 20.44
C LYS A 97 -21.23 -3.69 20.85
N TYR A 98 -20.93 -3.98 22.11
CA TYR A 98 -19.55 -4.11 22.54
C TYR A 98 -18.90 -5.29 21.83
N VAL A 99 -17.81 -5.02 21.11
CA VAL A 99 -16.97 -6.02 20.45
C VAL A 99 -15.60 -5.98 21.14
N PRO A 100 -15.25 -7.03 21.91
CA PRO A 100 -13.94 -7.10 22.54
C PRO A 100 -12.89 -7.38 21.48
N VAL A 101 -11.92 -6.48 21.35
CA VAL A 101 -10.75 -6.65 20.49
C VAL A 101 -9.56 -7.03 21.34
N ASP A 102 -8.87 -8.11 21.00
CA ASP A 102 -7.58 -8.45 21.62
C ASP A 102 -6.48 -7.64 20.93
N TRP A 103 -6.11 -6.52 21.51
CA TRP A 103 -5.08 -5.61 21.02
C TRP A 103 -3.66 -6.19 21.08
N SER A 104 -3.48 -7.39 21.60
CA SER A 104 -2.21 -8.12 21.64
C SER A 104 -2.15 -9.31 20.68
N ALA A 105 -3.20 -9.53 19.88
CA ALA A 105 -3.39 -10.77 19.12
C ALA A 105 -2.29 -11.04 18.08
N LYS A 106 -1.84 -10.00 17.34
CA LYS A 106 -0.85 -10.13 16.26
C LYS A 106 0.22 -9.05 16.36
N PRO A 107 1.19 -9.21 17.29
CA PRO A 107 2.24 -8.20 17.49
C PRO A 107 3.07 -7.93 16.24
N ASP A 108 3.29 -8.92 15.36
CA ASP A 108 4.06 -8.76 14.13
C ASP A 108 3.32 -7.86 13.14
N VAL A 109 2.01 -8.04 12.96
CA VAL A 109 1.16 -7.17 12.13
C VAL A 109 1.19 -5.74 12.66
N TYR A 110 1.08 -5.58 13.98
CA TYR A 110 1.19 -4.25 14.60
C TYR A 110 2.54 -3.58 14.33
N GLN A 111 3.65 -4.31 14.45
CA GLN A 111 4.98 -3.76 14.19
C GLN A 111 5.14 -3.39 12.71
N GLU A 112 4.57 -4.15 11.79
CA GLU A 112 4.58 -3.87 10.37
C GLU A 112 3.81 -2.58 10.05
N TYR A 113 2.58 -2.40 10.54
CA TYR A 113 1.86 -1.12 10.43
C TYR A 113 2.64 0.05 11.02
N LYS A 114 3.23 -0.13 12.19
CA LYS A 114 4.02 0.90 12.86
C LYS A 114 5.23 1.31 12.01
N LYS A 115 5.92 0.35 11.38
CA LYS A 115 7.05 0.60 10.50
C LYS A 115 6.61 1.36 9.25
N LEU A 116 5.57 0.90 8.55
CA LEU A 116 5.05 1.56 7.35
C LEU A 116 4.62 3.01 7.61
N ILE A 117 3.97 3.27 8.73
CA ILE A 117 3.63 4.65 9.14
C ILE A 117 4.87 5.45 9.54
N GLY A 118 5.89 4.81 10.11
CA GLY A 118 7.20 5.41 10.35
C GLY A 118 7.80 5.92 9.05
N LEU A 119 7.98 5.05 8.05
CA LEU A 119 8.49 5.40 6.72
C LEU A 119 7.67 6.52 6.06
N TYR A 120 6.35 6.42 6.09
CA TYR A 120 5.45 7.45 5.56
C TYR A 120 5.68 8.83 6.21
N ASN A 121 5.97 8.88 7.51
CA ASN A 121 6.18 10.14 8.23
C ASN A 121 7.61 10.67 8.08
N GLU A 122 8.61 9.81 8.05
CA GLU A 122 10.03 10.14 8.03
C GLU A 122 10.48 10.62 6.65
N HIS A 123 9.92 10.04 5.56
CA HIS A 123 10.31 10.34 4.19
C HIS A 123 9.29 11.24 3.47
N PRO A 124 9.61 12.53 3.26
CA PRO A 124 8.78 13.43 2.45
C PRO A 124 8.45 12.88 1.06
N ALA A 125 9.40 12.21 0.39
CA ALA A 125 9.16 11.63 -0.93
C ALA A 125 8.03 10.61 -0.91
N LEU A 126 8.00 9.68 0.05
CA LEU A 126 6.94 8.67 0.17
C LEU A 126 5.56 9.30 0.40
N ARG A 127 5.49 10.42 1.14
CA ARG A 127 4.24 11.09 1.48
C ARG A 127 3.72 12.02 0.39
N LYS A 128 4.58 12.85 -0.21
CA LYS A 128 4.20 13.96 -1.10
C LYS A 128 5.06 14.09 -2.37
N GLY A 129 6.04 13.19 -2.56
CA GLY A 129 6.93 13.23 -3.72
C GLY A 129 6.17 13.08 -5.04
N THR A 130 6.78 13.58 -6.10
CA THR A 130 6.29 13.34 -7.46
C THR A 130 6.30 11.85 -7.77
N MET A 131 5.21 11.36 -8.33
CA MET A 131 5.07 9.95 -8.70
C MET A 131 5.31 9.73 -10.18
N THR A 132 6.16 8.76 -10.52
CA THR A 132 6.35 8.24 -11.89
C THR A 132 5.77 6.83 -11.95
N PRO A 133 4.68 6.59 -12.69
CA PRO A 133 4.05 5.28 -12.77
C PRO A 133 4.70 4.38 -13.82
N TYR A 134 4.72 3.07 -13.57
CA TYR A 134 5.13 2.01 -14.51
C TYR A 134 4.02 0.96 -14.59
N PRO A 135 3.21 0.95 -15.65
CA PRO A 135 2.06 0.06 -15.75
C PRO A 135 2.46 -1.42 -15.81
N ASP A 136 1.86 -2.23 -14.94
CA ASP A 136 1.93 -3.69 -14.96
C ASP A 136 0.58 -4.27 -14.54
N ASN A 137 0.30 -5.54 -14.89
CA ASN A 137 -0.97 -6.17 -14.60
C ASN A 137 -1.05 -6.73 -13.16
N ASP A 138 0.06 -7.25 -12.65
CA ASP A 138 0.09 -8.06 -11.42
C ASP A 138 0.88 -7.40 -10.28
N VAL A 139 1.75 -6.47 -10.61
CA VAL A 139 2.57 -5.74 -9.64
C VAL A 139 2.33 -4.24 -9.80
N LEU A 140 1.97 -3.56 -8.73
CA LEU A 140 1.93 -2.10 -8.69
C LEU A 140 3.36 -1.58 -8.64
N VAL A 141 3.77 -0.78 -9.63
CA VAL A 141 5.14 -0.26 -9.76
C VAL A 141 5.10 1.24 -9.96
N PHE A 142 5.79 1.98 -9.11
CA PHE A 142 5.94 3.43 -9.25
C PHE A 142 7.15 3.96 -8.48
N GLU A 143 7.69 5.06 -8.94
CA GLU A 143 8.70 5.85 -8.23
C GLU A 143 8.07 6.99 -7.45
N LYS A 144 8.75 7.41 -6.37
CA LYS A 144 8.43 8.62 -5.60
C LYS A 144 9.71 9.43 -5.39
N GLN A 145 9.68 10.73 -5.71
CA GLN A 145 10.84 11.61 -5.57
C GLN A 145 10.47 12.96 -4.94
N ASP A 146 11.26 13.38 -3.94
CA ASP A 146 11.23 14.74 -3.37
C ASP A 146 12.67 15.13 -2.95
N GLY A 147 13.26 16.09 -3.66
CA GLY A 147 14.67 16.47 -3.44
C GLY A 147 15.64 15.33 -3.76
N ASP A 148 16.44 14.94 -2.77
CA ASP A 148 17.43 13.86 -2.89
C ASP A 148 16.84 12.48 -2.57
N GLU A 149 15.66 12.41 -1.98
CA GLU A 149 14.98 11.14 -1.71
C GLU A 149 14.35 10.58 -2.98
N HIS A 150 14.65 9.33 -3.30
CA HIS A 150 14.14 8.67 -4.50
C HIS A 150 13.85 7.19 -4.20
N PHE A 151 12.58 6.83 -4.22
CA PHE A 151 12.09 5.47 -3.91
C PHE A 151 11.50 4.79 -5.12
N LEU A 152 11.76 3.49 -5.27
CA LEU A 152 11.02 2.59 -6.14
C LEU A 152 10.14 1.69 -5.28
N ILE A 153 8.83 1.75 -5.50
CA ILE A 153 7.85 0.95 -4.76
C ILE A 153 7.29 -0.14 -5.68
N LEU A 154 7.37 -1.38 -5.22
CA LEU A 154 6.84 -2.57 -5.90
C LEU A 154 5.86 -3.26 -4.95
N VAL A 155 4.64 -3.59 -5.42
CA VAL A 155 3.66 -4.34 -4.63
C VAL A 155 3.04 -5.44 -5.48
N ASN A 156 3.34 -6.70 -5.17
CA ASN A 156 2.65 -7.84 -5.75
C ASN A 156 1.21 -7.90 -5.21
N VAL A 157 0.23 -7.58 -6.05
CA VAL A 157 -1.19 -7.57 -5.65
C VAL A 157 -1.88 -8.93 -5.87
N ARG A 158 -1.09 -10.01 -6.02
CA ARG A 158 -1.56 -11.38 -6.24
C ARG A 158 -1.14 -12.33 -5.13
N ASN A 159 -1.96 -13.35 -4.88
CA ASN A 159 -1.63 -14.44 -3.95
C ASN A 159 -0.85 -15.57 -4.66
N GLU A 160 0.14 -15.19 -5.46
CA GLU A 160 1.06 -16.09 -6.17
C GLU A 160 2.33 -15.35 -6.55
N ASN A 161 3.43 -16.07 -6.80
CA ASN A 161 4.68 -15.47 -7.25
C ASN A 161 4.48 -14.74 -8.58
N LYS A 162 5.05 -13.56 -8.69
CA LYS A 162 5.05 -12.75 -9.91
C LYS A 162 6.44 -12.25 -10.24
N THR A 163 6.75 -12.23 -11.53
CA THR A 163 7.97 -11.59 -12.03
C THR A 163 7.62 -10.24 -12.63
N VAL A 164 8.30 -9.20 -12.20
CA VAL A 164 8.10 -7.83 -12.68
C VAL A 164 9.38 -7.28 -13.29
N GLN A 165 9.25 -6.50 -14.37
CA GLN A 165 10.37 -5.80 -14.98
C GLN A 165 10.73 -4.57 -14.15
N ILE A 166 12.02 -4.41 -13.86
CA ILE A 166 12.54 -3.24 -13.16
C ILE A 166 12.68 -2.07 -14.14
N PRO A 167 12.24 -0.85 -13.79
CA PRO A 167 12.46 0.33 -14.61
C PRO A 167 13.95 0.48 -14.97
N GLN A 168 14.25 0.79 -16.22
CA GLN A 168 15.62 0.82 -16.72
C GLN A 168 16.55 1.75 -15.95
N SER A 169 16.01 2.82 -15.37
CA SER A 169 16.73 3.76 -14.51
C SER A 169 17.27 3.12 -13.22
N TRP A 170 16.70 1.99 -12.78
CA TRP A 170 17.07 1.29 -11.54
C TRP A 170 17.91 0.04 -11.78
N VAL A 171 17.97 -0.46 -13.02
CA VAL A 171 18.73 -1.69 -13.33
C VAL A 171 20.21 -1.52 -13.04
N GLY A 172 20.76 -2.44 -12.25
CA GLY A 172 22.17 -2.47 -11.85
C GLY A 172 22.48 -1.68 -10.59
N HIS A 173 21.52 -0.94 -10.02
CA HIS A 173 21.71 -0.24 -8.76
C HIS A 173 21.73 -1.21 -7.57
N GLU A 174 22.50 -0.87 -6.57
CA GLU A 174 22.44 -1.44 -5.22
C GLU A 174 21.48 -0.56 -4.41
N VAL A 175 20.50 -1.17 -3.77
CA VAL A 175 19.43 -0.49 -3.05
C VAL A 175 19.16 -1.18 -1.72
N GLU A 176 18.60 -0.46 -0.77
CA GLU A 176 18.08 -1.03 0.47
C GLU A 176 16.54 -1.09 0.41
N ASP A 177 15.95 -2.20 0.85
CA ASP A 177 14.52 -2.26 1.11
C ASP A 177 14.24 -1.72 2.51
N GLU A 178 13.71 -0.52 2.58
CA GLU A 178 13.40 0.19 3.82
C GLU A 178 12.39 -0.55 4.72
N ALA A 179 11.58 -1.43 4.12
CA ALA A 179 10.66 -2.25 4.90
C ALA A 179 11.38 -3.35 5.70
N THR A 180 12.51 -3.87 5.23
CA THR A 180 13.22 -4.99 5.87
C THR A 180 14.65 -4.69 6.27
N GLY A 181 15.28 -3.64 5.73
CA GLY A 181 16.70 -3.32 5.87
C GLY A 181 17.60 -4.24 5.04
N LYS A 182 17.05 -4.91 4.04
CA LYS A 182 17.79 -5.83 3.18
C LYS A 182 18.39 -5.09 2.00
N GLU A 183 19.71 -5.21 1.83
CA GLU A 183 20.40 -4.74 0.63
C GLU A 183 20.18 -5.74 -0.52
N LEU A 184 19.94 -5.22 -1.71
CA LEU A 184 19.81 -6.01 -2.93
C LEU A 184 20.31 -5.25 -4.15
N ARG A 185 20.76 -6.01 -5.17
CA ARG A 185 21.12 -5.45 -6.46
C ARG A 185 19.99 -5.73 -7.46
N LEU A 186 19.48 -4.68 -8.10
CA LEU A 186 18.39 -4.79 -9.04
C LEU A 186 18.89 -5.30 -10.40
N ASN A 187 18.36 -6.42 -10.85
CA ASN A 187 18.52 -6.95 -12.21
C ASN A 187 17.41 -6.41 -13.12
N GLU A 188 17.33 -6.84 -14.37
CA GLU A 188 16.29 -6.45 -15.32
C GLU A 188 14.88 -6.83 -14.86
N ALA A 189 14.78 -7.89 -14.06
CA ALA A 189 13.52 -8.36 -13.46
C ALA A 189 13.75 -8.90 -12.06
N ILE A 190 12.72 -8.86 -11.23
CA ILE A 190 12.69 -9.46 -9.90
C ILE A 190 11.47 -10.38 -9.76
N GLU A 191 11.65 -11.53 -9.09
CA GLU A 191 10.55 -12.38 -8.66
C GLU A 191 10.10 -11.94 -7.27
N MET A 192 8.80 -11.74 -7.13
CA MET A 192 8.14 -11.35 -5.88
C MET A 192 7.27 -12.48 -5.36
N GLU A 193 7.31 -12.72 -4.06
CA GLU A 193 6.44 -13.67 -3.38
C GLU A 193 4.96 -13.19 -3.34
N PRO A 194 4.00 -14.07 -2.98
CA PRO A 194 2.61 -13.68 -2.85
C PRO A 194 2.42 -12.50 -1.89
N PHE A 195 1.82 -11.40 -2.39
CA PHE A 195 1.59 -10.17 -1.63
C PHE A 195 2.84 -9.49 -1.06
N GLU A 196 4.03 -9.84 -1.57
CA GLU A 196 5.26 -9.15 -1.20
C GLU A 196 5.22 -7.70 -1.69
N TYR A 197 5.79 -6.81 -0.88
CA TYR A 197 6.06 -5.43 -1.28
C TYR A 197 7.50 -5.06 -0.94
N LEU A 198 8.06 -4.16 -1.75
CA LEU A 198 9.40 -3.61 -1.58
C LEU A 198 9.33 -2.09 -1.65
N ILE A 199 10.07 -1.42 -0.75
CA ILE A 199 10.20 0.04 -0.68
C ILE A 199 11.69 0.34 -0.77
N LEU A 200 12.17 0.54 -1.99
CA LEU A 200 13.60 0.56 -2.33
C LEU A 200 14.12 1.99 -2.42
N GLU A 201 15.23 2.29 -1.73
CA GLU A 201 15.97 3.56 -1.82
C GLU A 201 17.37 3.36 -2.39
#